data_fec4343963a40464e80d483d8b2421d2
#
_entry.id   fec4343963a40464e80d483d8b2421d2
#
_cell.length_a   1.000
_cell.length_b   1.000
_cell.length_c   1.000
_cell.angle_alpha   90.00
_cell.angle_beta   90.00
_cell.angle_gamma   90.00
#
_symmetry.space_group_name_H-M   'P 1'
#
loop_
_entity.id
_entity.type
_entity.pdbx_description
1 polymer ?
#
loop_
_entity_poly.entity_id
_entity_poly.type
_entity_poly.pdbx_seq_one_letter_code
_entity_poly.pdbx_strand_id
1 'polypeptide(L)'
;MVFGDQINRQKSLGQATMNVRHMLTTFIDSVTPSMHASRRASLQSCVLSCAHKNHLSITSIGRGIERDSFEKHRIKQADRLLSNTQLHQELPDIYKHITQQLLNEIAQPVLLVDWSDMDPYQKHFLLRAALVCQGRSLTIYEEVHPLKKKDKPCTHRQFLRALKDIMPISCKPVLVTDAGFRCPWFRQVLEMGWDYVGRVRHQTQYITEAGDWEPCKSLHANASGKAIWLNKVTLAKSQPFFTNALVLYKNAAKGRHARNRNGQRKCGHSSLKAAEGWKEPWLLTTSLPVETEEQANAIIKRYGARMQIEESFRDQKSARFGLGMAMHHTHKTKRLTVLVLIGTLACIFLYLLGLLAKDAGLAKQYQANTESRRNVLSCVFIGGRILKTGVHYIEFENQFPITARLRQHTTEYAVRWAA
;
A
#
# COMPACT_ATOMS: atom_id res chain seq x y z
N MET A 1 -3.87 -46.60 8.98
CA MET A 1 -3.63 -46.53 10.42
C MET A 1 -2.14 -46.42 10.64
N VAL A 2 -1.49 -45.29 10.37
CA VAL A 2 -0.11 -44.88 10.74
C VAL A 2 0.07 -43.39 10.35
N PHE A 3 -0.62 -42.46 11.00
CA PHE A 3 -0.37 -41.00 10.90
C PHE A 3 -0.70 -40.26 12.19
N GLY A 4 -0.80 -41.01 13.33
CA GLY A 4 -1.25 -40.45 14.60
C GLY A 4 -0.16 -40.16 15.62
N ASP A 5 1.09 -40.58 15.43
CA ASP A 5 2.06 -40.67 16.55
C ASP A 5 3.34 -39.80 16.42
N GLN A 6 3.37 -38.78 15.56
CA GLN A 6 4.53 -37.87 15.50
C GLN A 6 4.32 -36.47 16.05
N ILE A 7 3.16 -36.18 16.70
CA ILE A 7 2.86 -34.82 17.24
C ILE A 7 3.33 -34.69 18.70
N ASN A 8 3.86 -35.72 19.33
CA ASN A 8 4.21 -35.73 20.74
C ASN A 8 5.71 -35.82 20.99
N ARG A 9 6.54 -35.05 20.31
CA ARG A 9 7.98 -34.92 20.68
C ARG A 9 8.38 -33.47 20.86
N GLN A 10 8.72 -33.18 22.12
CA GLN A 10 9.41 -32.01 22.64
C GLN A 10 8.63 -30.70 22.61
N LYS A 11 7.79 -30.48 23.62
CA LYS A 11 7.53 -29.12 24.12
C LYS A 11 8.84 -28.57 24.69
N SER A 12 9.62 -27.89 23.86
CA SER A 12 10.69 -27.02 24.37
C SER A 12 10.05 -25.82 25.04
N LEU A 13 10.51 -25.49 26.24
CA LEU A 13 10.11 -24.31 26.98
C LEU A 13 10.21 -23.05 26.08
N GLY A 14 9.07 -22.42 25.76
CA GLY A 14 9.03 -21.13 25.08
C GLY A 14 8.22 -21.05 23.79
N GLN A 15 7.69 -22.14 23.24
CA GLN A 15 6.83 -22.08 22.04
C GLN A 15 5.38 -21.74 22.41
N ALA A 16 4.89 -20.60 21.91
CA ALA A 16 3.49 -20.22 22.02
C ALA A 16 2.74 -20.60 20.74
N THR A 17 1.64 -21.33 20.90
CA THR A 17 0.73 -21.67 19.79
C THR A 17 -0.42 -20.68 19.78
N MET A 18 -0.65 -19.99 18.65
CA MET A 18 -1.73 -19.01 18.57
C MET A 18 -2.75 -19.35 17.50
N ASN A 19 -4.04 -19.26 17.86
CA ASN A 19 -5.14 -19.48 16.93
C ASN A 19 -5.28 -18.29 15.98
N VAL A 20 -5.40 -18.57 14.68
CA VAL A 20 -5.52 -17.56 13.63
C VAL A 20 -6.73 -16.62 13.82
N ARG A 21 -7.85 -17.13 14.35
CA ARG A 21 -9.02 -16.29 14.67
C ARG A 21 -8.73 -15.35 15.85
N HIS A 22 -8.03 -15.83 16.86
CA HIS A 22 -7.61 -15.00 17.98
C HIS A 22 -6.64 -13.91 17.53
N MET A 23 -5.74 -14.21 16.58
CA MET A 23 -4.87 -13.20 15.94
C MET A 23 -5.68 -12.08 15.28
N LEU A 24 -6.72 -12.44 14.52
CA LEU A 24 -7.59 -11.43 13.90
C LEU A 24 -8.33 -10.61 14.96
N THR A 25 -8.87 -11.26 15.99
CA THR A 25 -9.56 -10.57 17.09
C THR A 25 -8.65 -9.54 17.74
N THR A 26 -7.45 -9.94 18.15
CA THR A 26 -6.46 -9.07 18.76
C THR A 26 -6.07 -7.90 17.84
N PHE A 27 -5.87 -8.16 16.54
CA PHE A 27 -5.58 -7.12 15.57
C PHE A 27 -6.74 -6.14 15.43
N ILE A 28 -7.98 -6.61 15.23
CA ILE A 28 -9.15 -5.74 15.09
C ILE A 28 -9.41 -4.94 16.36
N ASP A 29 -9.31 -5.56 17.53
CA ASP A 29 -9.46 -4.88 18.82
C ASP A 29 -8.43 -3.76 19.00
N SER A 30 -7.19 -3.98 18.58
CA SER A 30 -6.13 -2.97 18.65
C SER A 30 -6.36 -1.73 17.76
N VAL A 31 -7.08 -1.89 16.64
CA VAL A 31 -7.36 -0.78 15.71
C VAL A 31 -8.78 -0.22 15.86
N THR A 32 -9.60 -0.82 16.72
CA THR A 32 -10.99 -0.39 17.00
C THR A 32 -11.31 -0.33 18.51
N PRO A 33 -10.43 0.23 19.38
CA PRO A 33 -10.61 0.11 20.84
C PRO A 33 -11.90 0.76 21.34
N SER A 34 -12.34 1.86 20.74
CA SER A 34 -13.53 2.61 21.13
C SER A 34 -14.83 2.15 20.45
N MET A 35 -14.74 1.17 19.53
CA MET A 35 -15.89 0.71 18.75
C MET A 35 -16.84 -0.13 19.59
N HIS A 36 -18.14 0.08 19.46
CA HIS A 36 -19.17 -0.74 20.09
C HIS A 36 -19.02 -2.23 19.72
N ALA A 37 -19.11 -3.13 20.70
CA ALA A 37 -18.80 -4.56 20.57
C ALA A 37 -19.54 -5.25 19.40
N SER A 38 -20.84 -5.00 19.20
CA SER A 38 -21.60 -5.63 18.12
C SER A 38 -21.17 -5.18 16.72
N ARG A 39 -20.75 -3.91 16.57
CA ARG A 39 -20.23 -3.38 15.30
C ARG A 39 -18.84 -3.93 15.01
N ARG A 40 -17.98 -3.99 16.02
CA ARG A 40 -16.65 -4.60 15.98
C ARG A 40 -16.74 -6.08 15.58
N ALA A 41 -17.61 -6.87 16.21
CA ALA A 41 -17.84 -8.25 15.85
C ALA A 41 -18.32 -8.43 14.40
N SER A 42 -19.18 -7.52 13.92
CA SER A 42 -19.62 -7.51 12.52
C SER A 42 -18.49 -7.17 11.55
N LEU A 43 -17.65 -6.19 11.88
CA LEU A 43 -16.46 -5.83 11.10
C LEU A 43 -15.47 -7.00 11.05
N GLN A 44 -15.17 -7.60 12.18
CA GLN A 44 -14.29 -8.75 12.31
C GLN A 44 -14.76 -9.93 11.45
N SER A 45 -16.06 -10.26 11.50
CA SER A 45 -16.65 -11.33 10.68
C SER A 45 -16.52 -11.03 9.18
N CYS A 46 -16.73 -9.78 8.77
CA CYS A 46 -16.58 -9.36 7.36
C CYS A 46 -15.12 -9.41 6.91
N VAL A 47 -14.17 -8.97 7.75
CA VAL A 47 -12.72 -9.00 7.45
C VAL A 47 -12.24 -10.44 7.32
N LEU A 48 -12.61 -11.33 8.25
CA LEU A 48 -12.25 -12.76 8.19
C LEU A 48 -12.81 -13.42 6.93
N SER A 49 -14.09 -13.19 6.64
CA SER A 49 -14.75 -13.72 5.44
C SER A 49 -14.04 -13.23 4.16
N CYS A 50 -13.71 -11.94 4.09
CA CYS A 50 -12.98 -11.38 2.96
C CYS A 50 -11.59 -12.01 2.79
N ALA A 51 -10.82 -12.13 3.87
CA ALA A 51 -9.48 -12.72 3.87
C ALA A 51 -9.51 -14.20 3.45
N HIS A 52 -10.47 -14.97 3.93
CA HIS A 52 -10.60 -16.41 3.65
C HIS A 52 -11.06 -16.67 2.21
N LYS A 53 -12.10 -15.95 1.74
CA LYS A 53 -12.70 -16.15 0.40
C LYS A 53 -11.96 -15.42 -0.71
N ASN A 54 -11.10 -14.44 -0.38
CA ASN A 54 -10.44 -13.54 -1.33
C ASN A 54 -11.42 -12.84 -2.27
N HIS A 55 -12.57 -12.36 -1.75
CA HIS A 55 -13.60 -11.74 -2.58
C HIS A 55 -14.28 -10.57 -1.87
N LEU A 56 -14.03 -9.37 -2.38
CA LEU A 56 -14.48 -8.10 -1.79
C LEU A 56 -15.81 -7.63 -2.41
N SER A 57 -16.84 -8.46 -2.35
CA SER A 57 -18.20 -8.09 -2.69
C SER A 57 -19.15 -8.39 -1.52
N ILE A 58 -20.23 -7.61 -1.38
CA ILE A 58 -21.19 -7.75 -0.26
C ILE A 58 -21.71 -9.18 -0.15
N THR A 59 -22.12 -9.75 -1.28
CA THR A 59 -22.66 -11.11 -1.34
C THR A 59 -21.61 -12.15 -0.93
N SER A 60 -20.40 -12.04 -1.45
CA SER A 60 -19.31 -13.00 -1.12
C SER A 60 -18.88 -12.89 0.33
N ILE A 61 -18.75 -11.65 0.86
CA ILE A 61 -18.47 -11.42 2.27
C ILE A 61 -19.57 -12.07 3.12
N GLY A 62 -20.84 -11.79 2.84
CA GLY A 62 -21.95 -12.35 3.60
C GLY A 62 -22.00 -13.88 3.55
N ARG A 63 -21.76 -14.49 2.39
CA ARG A 63 -21.69 -15.95 2.23
C ARG A 63 -20.54 -16.59 3.00
N GLY A 64 -19.43 -15.86 3.15
CA GLY A 64 -18.27 -16.35 3.89
C GLY A 64 -18.32 -16.12 5.39
N ILE A 65 -19.31 -15.37 5.92
CA ILE A 65 -19.49 -15.22 7.37
C ILE A 65 -19.89 -16.57 7.98
N GLU A 66 -19.10 -17.05 8.90
CA GLU A 66 -19.35 -18.29 9.64
C GLU A 66 -20.23 -18.00 10.86
N ARG A 67 -21.52 -18.27 10.70
CA ARG A 67 -22.54 -18.12 11.75
C ARG A 67 -23.68 -19.08 11.45
N ASP A 68 -24.25 -19.67 12.50
CA ASP A 68 -25.48 -20.49 12.40
C ASP A 68 -26.68 -19.56 12.16
N SER A 69 -26.90 -19.23 10.89
CA SER A 69 -28.02 -18.42 10.40
C SER A 69 -28.16 -18.57 8.90
N PHE A 70 -29.35 -18.32 8.36
CA PHE A 70 -29.58 -18.37 6.92
C PHE A 70 -28.64 -17.41 6.16
N GLU A 71 -28.19 -17.81 4.98
CA GLU A 71 -27.30 -17.04 4.11
C GLU A 71 -27.79 -15.61 3.87
N LYS A 72 -29.11 -15.44 3.64
CA LYS A 72 -29.72 -14.11 3.45
C LYS A 72 -29.46 -13.15 4.64
N HIS A 73 -29.44 -13.67 5.86
CA HIS A 73 -29.21 -12.86 7.07
C HIS A 73 -27.74 -12.46 7.19
N ARG A 74 -26.82 -13.34 6.82
CA ARG A 74 -25.39 -13.07 6.78
C ARG A 74 -25.03 -12.02 5.71
N ILE A 75 -25.65 -12.12 4.50
CA ILE A 75 -25.51 -11.10 3.46
C ILE A 75 -26.07 -9.76 3.96
N LYS A 76 -27.25 -9.77 4.64
CA LYS A 76 -27.84 -8.56 5.22
C LYS A 76 -26.97 -7.95 6.33
N GLN A 77 -26.25 -8.76 7.09
CA GLN A 77 -25.27 -8.27 8.08
C GLN A 77 -24.16 -7.47 7.40
N ALA A 78 -23.54 -8.00 6.34
CA ALA A 78 -22.52 -7.29 5.57
C ALA A 78 -23.10 -6.00 4.94
N ASP A 79 -24.30 -6.07 4.35
CA ASP A 79 -24.99 -4.93 3.73
C ASP A 79 -25.26 -3.79 4.73
N ARG A 80 -25.73 -4.12 5.94
CA ARG A 80 -25.97 -3.15 7.02
C ARG A 80 -24.67 -2.53 7.52
N LEU A 81 -23.57 -3.30 7.62
CA LEU A 81 -22.29 -2.78 8.03
C LEU A 81 -21.78 -1.69 7.06
N LEU A 82 -21.89 -1.93 5.74
CA LEU A 82 -21.46 -0.95 4.73
C LEU A 82 -22.27 0.34 4.75
N SER A 83 -23.47 0.32 5.29
CA SER A 83 -24.37 1.48 5.39
C SER A 83 -24.42 2.08 6.80
N ASN A 84 -23.61 1.56 7.74
CA ASN A 84 -23.63 1.98 9.13
C ASN A 84 -23.02 3.38 9.31
N THR A 85 -23.84 4.34 9.75
CA THR A 85 -23.44 5.75 9.90
C THR A 85 -22.37 5.94 10.99
N GLN A 86 -22.46 5.19 12.09
CA GLN A 86 -21.46 5.26 13.18
C GLN A 86 -20.10 4.76 12.70
N LEU A 87 -20.06 3.65 11.93
CA LEU A 87 -18.81 3.19 11.35
C LEU A 87 -18.15 4.24 10.44
N HIS A 88 -18.96 5.00 9.69
CA HIS A 88 -18.43 6.11 8.90
C HIS A 88 -17.80 7.21 9.74
N GLN A 89 -18.33 7.47 10.94
CA GLN A 89 -17.76 8.45 11.87
C GLN A 89 -16.49 7.93 12.56
N GLU A 90 -16.39 6.62 12.74
CA GLU A 90 -15.25 5.95 13.37
C GLU A 90 -14.05 5.74 12.41
N LEU A 91 -14.22 5.94 11.09
CA LEU A 91 -13.14 5.71 10.10
C LEU A 91 -11.84 6.47 10.43
N PRO A 92 -11.85 7.77 10.78
CA PRO A 92 -10.62 8.48 11.12
C PRO A 92 -9.89 7.85 12.31
N ASP A 93 -10.61 7.42 13.34
CA ASP A 93 -10.03 6.79 14.53
C ASP A 93 -9.43 5.42 14.18
N ILE A 94 -10.09 4.63 13.33
CA ILE A 94 -9.56 3.35 12.86
C ILE A 94 -8.25 3.57 12.11
N TYR A 95 -8.19 4.50 11.16
CA TYR A 95 -6.96 4.82 10.44
C TYR A 95 -5.87 5.39 11.36
N LYS A 96 -6.24 6.18 12.37
CA LYS A 96 -5.31 6.67 13.38
C LYS A 96 -4.65 5.51 14.15
N HIS A 97 -5.45 4.54 14.60
CA HIS A 97 -4.91 3.38 15.29
C HIS A 97 -4.07 2.47 14.37
N ILE A 98 -4.49 2.27 13.10
CA ILE A 98 -3.66 1.57 12.10
C ILE A 98 -2.32 2.29 11.95
N THR A 99 -2.33 3.61 11.78
CA THR A 99 -1.14 4.43 11.60
C THR A 99 -0.22 4.34 12.82
N GLN A 100 -0.77 4.43 14.03
CA GLN A 100 -0.02 4.25 15.28
C GLN A 100 0.61 2.88 15.40
N GLN A 101 -0.11 1.80 14.99
CA GLN A 101 0.45 0.45 15.01
C GLN A 101 1.61 0.28 14.01
N LEU A 102 1.55 0.94 12.87
CA LEU A 102 2.54 0.78 11.80
C LEU A 102 3.73 1.75 11.91
N LEU A 103 3.54 2.95 12.43
CA LEU A 103 4.56 4.00 12.43
C LEU A 103 5.23 4.22 13.79
N ASN A 104 4.56 3.96 14.88
CA ASN A 104 4.95 4.13 16.29
C ASN A 104 6.20 5.01 16.55
N GLU A 105 7.40 4.48 16.30
CA GLU A 105 8.69 5.12 16.59
C GLU A 105 9.43 5.61 15.34
N ILE A 106 8.81 5.52 14.16
CA ILE A 106 9.47 5.90 12.92
C ILE A 106 9.35 7.40 12.72
N ALA A 107 10.43 8.14 12.99
CA ALA A 107 10.43 9.60 12.89
C ALA A 107 10.25 10.10 11.44
N GLN A 108 10.85 9.43 10.45
CA GLN A 108 10.79 9.81 9.04
C GLN A 108 10.44 8.60 8.14
N PRO A 109 9.17 8.14 8.15
CA PRO A 109 8.75 7.06 7.28
C PRO A 109 8.69 7.49 5.81
N VAL A 110 8.96 6.55 4.90
CA VAL A 110 8.70 6.73 3.47
C VAL A 110 7.27 6.27 3.19
N LEU A 111 6.42 7.20 2.78
CA LEU A 111 5.02 6.97 2.44
C LEU A 111 4.80 7.13 0.95
N LEU A 112 4.23 6.12 0.32
CA LEU A 112 3.81 6.16 -1.07
C LEU A 112 2.40 6.72 -1.16
N VAL A 113 2.17 7.68 -2.06
CA VAL A 113 0.82 8.20 -2.31
C VAL A 113 0.50 8.05 -3.78
N ASP A 114 -0.65 7.45 -4.08
CA ASP A 114 -1.07 7.23 -5.46
C ASP A 114 -2.59 7.14 -5.59
N TRP A 115 -3.08 7.44 -6.81
CA TRP A 115 -4.45 7.25 -7.24
C TRP A 115 -4.63 5.89 -7.91
N SER A 116 -5.75 5.23 -7.65
CA SER A 116 -6.14 4.01 -8.35
C SER A 116 -7.62 4.05 -8.72
N ASP A 117 -7.97 3.65 -9.94
CA ASP A 117 -9.35 3.41 -10.34
C ASP A 117 -9.95 2.27 -9.51
N MET A 118 -11.23 2.33 -9.19
CA MET A 118 -11.92 1.31 -8.39
C MET A 118 -12.85 0.42 -9.22
N ASP A 119 -13.30 0.92 -10.35
CA ASP A 119 -14.24 0.23 -11.22
C ASP A 119 -13.86 0.39 -12.71
N PRO A 120 -14.31 -0.54 -13.59
CA PRO A 120 -13.99 -0.50 -15.02
C PRO A 120 -14.51 0.75 -15.74
N TYR A 121 -15.51 1.42 -15.16
CA TYR A 121 -16.13 2.64 -15.73
C TYR A 121 -15.47 3.92 -15.26
N GLN A 122 -14.46 3.83 -14.39
CA GLN A 122 -13.71 4.96 -13.83
C GLN A 122 -14.61 6.03 -13.16
N LYS A 123 -15.66 5.58 -12.46
CA LYS A 123 -16.57 6.47 -11.73
C LYS A 123 -16.03 6.85 -10.35
N HIS A 124 -15.27 5.93 -9.73
CA HIS A 124 -14.68 6.11 -8.41
C HIS A 124 -13.18 5.84 -8.45
N PHE A 125 -12.46 6.61 -7.67
CA PHE A 125 -11.01 6.54 -7.52
C PHE A 125 -10.66 6.46 -6.05
N LEU A 126 -9.61 5.73 -5.76
CA LEU A 126 -9.02 5.58 -4.44
C LEU A 126 -7.74 6.40 -4.39
N LEU A 127 -7.65 7.34 -3.47
CA LEU A 127 -6.40 8.00 -3.10
C LEU A 127 -5.88 7.33 -1.82
N ARG A 128 -4.66 6.84 -1.84
CA ARG A 128 -4.08 6.04 -0.76
C ARG A 128 -2.72 6.57 -0.38
N ALA A 129 -2.45 6.60 0.95
CA ALA A 129 -1.13 6.70 1.53
C ALA A 129 -0.76 5.35 2.17
N ALA A 130 0.43 4.85 1.86
CA ALA A 130 0.88 3.54 2.34
C ALA A 130 2.36 3.58 2.74
N LEU A 131 2.69 2.95 3.87
CA LEU A 131 4.05 2.79 4.37
C LEU A 131 4.82 1.80 3.51
N VAL A 132 6.02 2.16 3.07
CA VAL A 132 6.94 1.24 2.40
C VAL A 132 7.33 0.10 3.34
N CYS A 133 7.18 -1.13 2.86
CA CYS A 133 7.51 -2.33 3.61
C CYS A 133 8.22 -3.37 2.73
N GLN A 134 8.42 -4.58 3.19
CA GLN A 134 9.12 -5.62 2.44
C GLN A 134 8.26 -6.14 1.27
N GLY A 135 8.51 -5.63 0.06
CA GLY A 135 7.87 -6.10 -1.19
C GLY A 135 6.40 -5.71 -1.35
N ARG A 136 5.81 -5.07 -0.34
CA ARG A 136 4.45 -4.51 -0.35
C ARG A 136 4.42 -3.26 0.51
N SER A 137 3.56 -2.32 0.19
CA SER A 137 3.26 -1.22 1.08
C SER A 137 2.03 -1.55 1.94
N LEU A 138 2.03 -1.05 3.17
CA LEU A 138 0.91 -1.19 4.10
C LEU A 138 0.12 0.11 4.16
N THR A 139 -1.17 0.04 3.87
CA THR A 139 -2.06 1.21 3.86
C THR A 139 -2.18 1.80 5.26
N ILE A 140 -1.94 3.11 5.37
CA ILE A 140 -2.13 3.88 6.60
C ILE A 140 -3.35 4.81 6.50
N TYR A 141 -3.67 5.30 5.29
CA TYR A 141 -4.83 6.14 5.06
C TYR A 141 -5.32 6.04 3.62
N GLU A 142 -6.63 6.16 3.42
CA GLU A 142 -7.19 6.15 2.08
C GLU A 142 -8.59 6.78 2.01
N GLU A 143 -8.91 7.38 0.86
CA GLU A 143 -10.19 8.02 0.58
C GLU A 143 -10.74 7.62 -0.77
N VAL A 144 -12.05 7.39 -0.83
CA VAL A 144 -12.77 7.13 -2.09
C VAL A 144 -13.37 8.42 -2.62
N HIS A 145 -13.06 8.75 -3.87
CA HIS A 145 -13.53 9.95 -4.54
C HIS A 145 -14.22 9.68 -5.86
N PRO A 146 -15.24 10.47 -6.25
CA PRO A 146 -15.78 10.45 -7.61
C PRO A 146 -14.77 11.12 -8.57
N LEU A 147 -14.88 10.80 -9.88
CA LEU A 147 -14.01 11.33 -10.93
C LEU A 147 -13.82 12.86 -10.88
N LYS A 148 -14.88 13.61 -10.57
CA LYS A 148 -14.81 15.07 -10.50
C LYS A 148 -13.85 15.64 -9.44
N LYS A 149 -13.46 14.81 -8.45
CA LYS A 149 -12.52 15.18 -7.39
C LYS A 149 -11.10 14.68 -7.63
N LYS A 150 -10.91 13.77 -8.61
CA LYS A 150 -9.59 13.22 -8.94
C LYS A 150 -8.64 14.34 -9.37
N ASP A 151 -7.38 14.27 -8.95
CA ASP A 151 -6.28 15.19 -9.28
C ASP A 151 -6.54 16.68 -8.97
N LYS A 152 -7.56 16.99 -8.13
CA LYS A 152 -7.85 18.37 -7.74
C LYS A 152 -6.98 18.80 -6.55
N PRO A 153 -6.34 20.00 -6.60
CA PRO A 153 -5.51 20.50 -5.49
C PRO A 153 -6.28 20.61 -4.15
N CYS A 154 -7.57 20.94 -4.19
CA CYS A 154 -8.39 20.99 -2.98
C CYS A 154 -8.61 19.61 -2.35
N THR A 155 -8.79 18.56 -3.18
CA THR A 155 -8.88 17.16 -2.71
C THR A 155 -7.56 16.72 -2.09
N HIS A 156 -6.43 17.01 -2.74
CA HIS A 156 -5.10 16.73 -2.21
C HIS A 156 -4.85 17.41 -0.87
N ARG A 157 -5.23 18.69 -0.73
CA ARG A 157 -5.09 19.42 0.55
C ARG A 157 -5.93 18.83 1.66
N GLN A 158 -7.17 18.45 1.37
CA GLN A 158 -8.04 17.77 2.35
C GLN A 158 -7.44 16.44 2.79
N PHE A 159 -6.97 15.63 1.84
CA PHE A 159 -6.31 14.34 2.11
C PHE A 159 -5.05 14.50 2.98
N LEU A 160 -4.18 15.48 2.66
CA LEU A 160 -2.96 15.73 3.44
C LEU A 160 -3.26 16.19 4.87
N ARG A 161 -4.31 17.01 5.07
CA ARG A 161 -4.76 17.42 6.41
C ARG A 161 -5.26 16.23 7.21
N ALA A 162 -6.16 15.44 6.62
CA ALA A 162 -6.67 14.24 7.27
C ALA A 162 -5.55 13.22 7.59
N LEU A 163 -4.58 13.07 6.67
CA LEU A 163 -3.40 12.25 6.92
C LEU A 163 -2.57 12.80 8.09
N LYS A 164 -2.37 14.13 8.17
CA LYS A 164 -1.64 14.77 9.27
C LYS A 164 -2.34 14.57 10.63
N ASP A 165 -3.66 14.63 10.66
CA ASP A 165 -4.45 14.48 11.90
C ASP A 165 -4.33 13.08 12.53
N ILE A 166 -4.02 12.06 11.72
CA ILE A 166 -3.83 10.68 12.19
C ILE A 166 -2.37 10.29 12.43
N MET A 167 -1.41 11.11 11.97
CA MET A 167 0.02 10.83 12.14
C MET A 167 0.49 11.09 13.57
N PRO A 168 1.49 10.35 14.09
CA PRO A 168 2.19 10.74 15.32
C PRO A 168 2.81 12.15 15.17
N ILE A 169 2.75 12.95 16.23
CA ILE A 169 3.18 14.38 16.21
C ILE A 169 4.64 14.54 15.81
N SER A 170 5.51 13.63 16.25
CA SER A 170 6.95 13.65 15.94
C SER A 170 7.28 13.15 14.53
N CYS A 171 6.29 12.62 13.80
CA CYS A 171 6.51 11.95 12.52
C CYS A 171 6.52 12.96 11.37
N LYS A 172 7.62 13.00 10.60
CA LYS A 172 7.80 13.84 9.41
C LYS A 172 8.08 12.95 8.20
N PRO A 173 7.05 12.46 7.50
CA PRO A 173 7.23 11.51 6.40
C PRO A 173 7.87 12.14 5.18
N VAL A 174 8.52 11.29 4.37
CA VAL A 174 8.87 11.59 2.98
C VAL A 174 7.78 11.02 2.08
N LEU A 175 6.98 11.87 1.43
CA LEU A 175 5.93 11.44 0.52
C LEU A 175 6.49 11.17 -0.89
N VAL A 176 6.32 9.96 -1.38
CA VAL A 176 6.77 9.55 -2.72
C VAL A 176 5.56 9.42 -3.65
N THR A 177 5.59 10.15 -4.77
CA THR A 177 4.48 10.20 -5.72
C THR A 177 4.93 10.05 -7.16
N ASP A 178 4.01 9.66 -8.04
CA ASP A 178 4.24 9.58 -9.48
C ASP A 178 4.14 10.96 -10.16
N ALA A 179 4.24 10.98 -11.49
CA ALA A 179 4.16 12.20 -12.30
C ALA A 179 2.74 12.78 -12.44
N GLY A 180 1.71 12.14 -11.90
CA GLY A 180 0.36 12.68 -11.80
C GLY A 180 0.26 13.79 -10.76
N PHE A 181 1.12 13.75 -9.75
CA PHE A 181 1.23 14.79 -8.74
C PHE A 181 2.22 15.88 -9.21
N ARG A 182 1.79 17.14 -9.11
CA ARG A 182 2.51 18.29 -9.68
C ARG A 182 2.92 19.28 -8.60
N CYS A 183 3.58 20.39 -8.98
CA CYS A 183 4.06 21.43 -8.06
C CYS A 183 3.04 21.87 -6.98
N PRO A 184 1.72 22.02 -7.25
CA PRO A 184 0.75 22.33 -6.20
C PRO A 184 0.70 21.27 -5.08
N TRP A 185 0.89 19.98 -5.40
CA TRP A 185 1.00 18.91 -4.41
C TRP A 185 2.26 19.07 -3.55
N PHE A 186 3.42 19.26 -4.17
CA PHE A 186 4.69 19.39 -3.45
C PHE A 186 4.68 20.61 -2.51
N ARG A 187 4.09 21.73 -2.94
CA ARG A 187 3.88 22.92 -2.10
C ARG A 187 3.04 22.58 -0.87
N GLN A 188 1.94 21.85 -1.05
CA GLN A 188 1.06 21.45 0.05
C GLN A 188 1.77 20.49 1.02
N VAL A 189 2.64 19.58 0.54
CA VAL A 189 3.43 18.69 1.38
C VAL A 189 4.40 19.50 2.25
N LEU A 190 5.07 20.51 1.68
CA LEU A 190 5.96 21.42 2.44
C LEU A 190 5.19 22.26 3.46
N GLU A 191 3.96 22.71 3.15
CA GLU A 191 3.07 23.41 4.10
C GLU A 191 2.72 22.53 5.32
N MET A 192 2.75 21.19 5.19
CA MET A 192 2.58 20.27 6.33
C MET A 192 3.86 20.10 7.17
N GLY A 193 5.01 20.62 6.71
CA GLY A 193 6.31 20.40 7.32
C GLY A 193 6.91 19.04 6.99
N TRP A 194 6.53 18.46 5.86
CA TRP A 194 6.96 17.15 5.37
C TRP A 194 7.83 17.25 4.14
N ASP A 195 8.55 16.17 3.84
CA ASP A 195 9.39 16.05 2.66
C ASP A 195 8.70 15.29 1.53
N TYR A 196 9.23 15.45 0.31
CA TYR A 196 8.70 14.74 -0.84
C TYR A 196 9.81 14.24 -1.78
N VAL A 197 9.48 13.20 -2.53
CA VAL A 197 10.14 12.77 -3.76
C VAL A 197 9.05 12.57 -4.82
N GLY A 198 9.10 13.33 -5.90
CA GLY A 198 8.10 13.25 -6.96
C GLY A 198 8.74 13.17 -8.35
N ARG A 199 8.04 12.55 -9.30
CA ARG A 199 8.52 12.51 -10.68
C ARG A 199 8.00 13.70 -11.47
N VAL A 200 8.90 14.38 -12.17
CA VAL A 200 8.58 15.45 -13.13
C VAL A 200 8.56 14.88 -14.55
N ARG A 201 7.64 15.36 -15.38
CA ARG A 201 7.52 14.93 -16.78
C ARG A 201 7.32 16.09 -17.75
N HIS A 202 7.76 15.85 -18.95
CA HIS A 202 7.53 16.49 -20.27
C HIS A 202 7.45 18.01 -20.34
N GLN A 203 6.30 18.58 -19.95
CA GLN A 203 5.97 19.99 -20.19
C GLN A 203 6.39 20.92 -19.05
N THR A 204 6.85 20.34 -17.94
CA THR A 204 7.36 21.14 -16.84
C THR A 204 8.67 21.78 -17.30
N GLN A 205 8.80 23.08 -17.08
CA GLN A 205 10.03 23.82 -17.32
C GLN A 205 10.80 23.95 -16.00
N TYR A 206 12.08 24.08 -16.10
CA TYR A 206 12.98 24.35 -14.97
C TYR A 206 13.92 25.50 -15.29
N ILE A 207 14.44 26.15 -14.25
CA ILE A 207 15.53 27.13 -14.29
C ILE A 207 16.46 26.89 -13.12
N THR A 208 17.74 27.05 -13.33
CA THR A 208 18.78 27.10 -12.31
C THR A 208 19.20 28.55 -12.06
N GLU A 209 20.01 28.84 -11.02
CA GLU A 209 20.43 30.20 -10.67
C GLU A 209 21.10 30.97 -11.82
N ALA A 210 21.77 30.28 -12.73
CA ALA A 210 22.57 30.87 -13.80
C ALA A 210 22.04 30.64 -15.22
N GLY A 211 20.79 30.16 -15.37
CA GLY A 211 20.28 29.73 -16.66
C GLY A 211 18.99 30.39 -17.09
N ASP A 212 18.48 29.96 -18.25
CA ASP A 212 17.18 30.30 -18.77
C ASP A 212 16.15 29.19 -18.49
N TRP A 213 14.85 29.49 -18.71
CA TRP A 213 13.79 28.50 -18.60
C TRP A 213 13.89 27.45 -19.72
N GLU A 214 14.18 26.21 -19.34
CA GLU A 214 14.26 25.07 -20.23
C GLU A 214 13.17 24.01 -19.94
N PRO A 215 12.73 23.25 -20.95
CA PRO A 215 11.86 22.10 -20.70
C PRO A 215 12.65 20.99 -19.99
N CYS A 216 12.08 20.39 -18.95
CA CYS A 216 12.69 19.26 -18.23
C CYS A 216 13.11 18.10 -19.14
N LYS A 217 12.49 17.96 -20.30
CA LYS A 217 12.83 16.94 -21.29
C LYS A 217 14.26 17.13 -21.87
N SER A 218 14.80 18.36 -21.91
CA SER A 218 16.18 18.60 -22.39
C SER A 218 17.22 17.81 -21.56
N LEU A 219 16.97 17.63 -20.27
CA LEU A 219 17.86 16.88 -19.38
C LEU A 219 17.94 15.38 -19.73
N HIS A 220 16.96 14.81 -20.43
CA HIS A 220 16.94 13.38 -20.73
C HIS A 220 18.12 12.92 -21.59
N ALA A 221 18.72 13.82 -22.40
CA ALA A 221 19.90 13.52 -23.20
C ALA A 221 21.11 13.12 -22.33
N ASN A 222 21.19 13.67 -21.12
CA ASN A 222 22.28 13.44 -20.19
C ASN A 222 22.04 12.23 -19.26
N ALA A 223 20.88 11.56 -19.39
CA ALA A 223 20.50 10.47 -18.49
C ALA A 223 21.35 9.22 -18.71
N SER A 224 21.91 8.72 -17.66
CA SER A 224 22.71 7.48 -17.62
C SER A 224 22.27 6.55 -16.51
N GLY A 225 22.90 5.39 -16.40
CA GLY A 225 22.72 4.46 -15.27
C GLY A 225 23.34 4.93 -13.95
N LYS A 226 24.00 6.08 -13.96
CA LYS A 226 24.48 6.77 -12.76
C LYS A 226 23.57 7.94 -12.44
N ALA A 227 23.42 8.27 -11.15
CA ALA A 227 22.68 9.44 -10.72
C ALA A 227 23.38 10.72 -11.15
N ILE A 228 22.64 11.67 -11.72
CA ILE A 228 23.06 13.03 -12.01
C ILE A 228 22.07 13.96 -11.32
N TRP A 229 22.50 15.06 -10.72
CA TRP A 229 21.58 15.97 -10.03
C TRP A 229 21.94 17.43 -10.26
N LEU A 230 20.92 18.25 -10.19
CA LEU A 230 20.98 19.71 -10.22
C LEU A 230 20.38 20.21 -8.91
N ASN A 231 21.09 21.08 -8.21
CA ASN A 231 20.63 21.69 -6.95
C ASN A 231 19.99 23.06 -7.20
N LYS A 232 19.15 23.50 -6.25
CA LYS A 232 18.52 24.83 -6.22
C LYS A 232 17.77 25.15 -7.51
N VAL A 233 16.83 24.29 -7.87
CA VAL A 233 16.08 24.38 -9.11
C VAL A 233 14.70 24.98 -8.87
N THR A 234 14.26 25.88 -9.73
CA THR A 234 12.88 26.35 -9.77
C THR A 234 12.12 25.68 -10.91
N LEU A 235 10.97 25.08 -10.62
CA LEU A 235 10.11 24.39 -11.56
C LEU A 235 8.90 25.26 -11.93
N ALA A 236 8.28 24.96 -13.09
CA ALA A 236 6.98 25.50 -13.53
C ALA A 236 6.97 27.03 -13.71
N LYS A 237 7.38 27.50 -14.89
CA LYS A 237 7.50 28.93 -15.27
C LYS A 237 6.26 29.76 -14.92
N SER A 238 5.05 29.22 -15.11
CA SER A 238 3.78 29.95 -14.84
C SER A 238 3.46 30.12 -13.35
N GLN A 239 3.92 29.18 -12.51
CA GLN A 239 3.75 29.20 -11.05
C GLN A 239 5.02 28.66 -10.40
N PRO A 240 6.07 29.50 -10.31
CA PRO A 240 7.40 29.07 -9.88
C PRO A 240 7.38 28.33 -8.53
N PHE A 241 8.06 27.20 -8.49
CA PHE A 241 8.16 26.33 -7.33
C PHE A 241 9.61 25.91 -7.12
N PHE A 242 10.21 26.38 -6.02
CA PHE A 242 11.57 26.02 -5.65
C PHE A 242 11.62 24.58 -5.12
N THR A 243 12.62 23.82 -5.56
CA THR A 243 12.97 22.48 -5.09
C THR A 243 14.46 22.38 -4.82
N ASN A 244 14.86 21.61 -3.81
CA ASN A 244 16.26 21.51 -3.43
C ASN A 244 17.08 20.81 -4.52
N ALA A 245 16.53 19.76 -5.13
CA ALA A 245 17.24 19.09 -6.22
C ALA A 245 16.30 18.47 -7.26
N LEU A 246 16.83 18.34 -8.49
CA LEU A 246 16.36 17.44 -9.54
C LEU A 246 17.38 16.31 -9.71
N VAL A 247 16.95 15.06 -9.56
CA VAL A 247 17.79 13.88 -9.75
C VAL A 247 17.38 13.17 -11.04
N LEU A 248 18.31 13.00 -11.95
CA LEU A 248 18.15 12.33 -13.23
C LEU A 248 18.77 10.94 -13.17
N TYR A 249 18.02 9.93 -13.63
CA TYR A 249 18.47 8.55 -13.65
C TYR A 249 17.79 7.75 -14.77
N LYS A 250 18.57 6.97 -15.51
CA LYS A 250 18.07 6.08 -16.54
C LYS A 250 18.02 4.65 -16.02
N ASN A 251 16.84 4.19 -15.68
CA ASN A 251 16.64 2.80 -15.30
C ASN A 251 16.89 1.87 -16.51
N ALA A 252 17.56 0.75 -16.27
CA ALA A 252 17.80 -0.30 -17.26
C ALA A 252 16.54 -1.08 -17.69
N ALA A 253 15.34 -0.59 -17.38
CA ALA A 253 14.08 -1.25 -17.69
C ALA A 253 13.90 -1.43 -19.21
N LYS A 254 13.72 -2.68 -19.66
CA LYS A 254 13.52 -3.05 -21.07
C LYS A 254 12.19 -2.57 -21.67
N GLY A 255 11.35 -1.84 -20.93
CA GLY A 255 9.99 -1.46 -21.32
C GLY A 255 9.01 -2.64 -21.21
N ARG A 256 7.76 -2.37 -20.84
CA ARG A 256 6.69 -3.36 -20.81
C ARG A 256 5.72 -3.10 -21.95
N HIS A 257 5.59 -4.07 -22.87
CA HIS A 257 4.54 -4.04 -23.87
C HIS A 257 3.29 -4.71 -23.32
N ALA A 258 2.14 -4.02 -23.44
CA ALA A 258 0.87 -4.66 -23.17
C ALA A 258 0.64 -5.83 -24.15
N ARG A 259 0.08 -6.94 -23.64
CA ARG A 259 -0.25 -8.13 -24.44
C ARG A 259 -1.76 -8.24 -24.60
N ASN A 260 -2.22 -8.81 -25.72
CA ASN A 260 -3.61 -9.17 -25.94
C ASN A 260 -3.94 -10.49 -25.19
N ARG A 261 -5.21 -10.95 -25.30
CA ARG A 261 -5.65 -12.22 -24.69
C ARG A 261 -4.86 -13.43 -25.18
N ASN A 262 -4.32 -13.38 -26.38
CA ASN A 262 -3.53 -14.45 -27.00
C ASN A 262 -2.04 -14.34 -26.69
N GLY A 263 -1.63 -13.46 -25.76
CA GLY A 263 -0.23 -13.29 -25.38
C GLY A 263 0.63 -12.48 -26.36
N GLN A 264 0.07 -12.01 -27.49
CA GLN A 264 0.77 -11.23 -28.47
C GLN A 264 0.90 -9.76 -28.03
N ARG A 265 1.97 -9.08 -28.50
CA ARG A 265 2.21 -7.66 -28.22
C ARG A 265 1.12 -6.79 -28.84
N LYS A 266 0.54 -5.88 -28.06
CA LYS A 266 -0.37 -4.86 -28.56
C LYS A 266 0.41 -3.79 -29.35
N CYS A 267 0.03 -3.54 -30.60
CA CYS A 267 0.69 -2.60 -31.52
C CYS A 267 -0.10 -1.30 -31.71
N GLY A 268 -1.21 -1.08 -30.99
CA GLY A 268 -1.97 0.18 -31.06
C GLY A 268 -1.15 1.37 -30.54
N HIS A 269 -1.35 2.57 -31.13
CA HIS A 269 -0.60 3.79 -30.83
C HIS A 269 -0.50 4.09 -29.32
N SER A 270 -1.60 3.97 -28.56
CA SER A 270 -1.62 4.19 -27.11
C SER A 270 -0.74 3.17 -26.36
N SER A 271 -0.71 1.92 -26.81
CA SER A 271 0.11 0.85 -26.19
C SER A 271 1.59 1.05 -26.47
N LEU A 272 1.96 1.49 -27.67
CA LEU A 272 3.34 1.80 -28.04
C LEU A 272 3.84 3.02 -27.27
N LYS A 273 3.04 4.09 -27.20
CA LYS A 273 3.35 5.29 -26.42
C LYS A 273 3.53 4.98 -24.93
N ALA A 274 2.69 4.11 -24.36
CA ALA A 274 2.86 3.64 -22.99
C ALA A 274 4.18 2.85 -22.81
N ALA A 275 4.54 1.98 -23.76
CA ALA A 275 5.78 1.22 -23.74
C ALA A 275 7.03 2.12 -23.83
N GLU A 276 6.98 3.20 -24.62
CA GLU A 276 8.03 4.21 -24.66
C GLU A 276 8.15 4.98 -23.36
N GLY A 277 7.02 5.34 -22.73
CA GLY A 277 6.99 6.01 -21.45
C GLY A 277 7.68 5.20 -20.32
N TRP A 278 7.74 3.87 -20.43
CA TRP A 278 8.50 3.01 -19.50
C TRP A 278 10.01 3.11 -19.66
N LYS A 279 10.49 3.48 -20.85
CA LYS A 279 11.93 3.66 -21.14
C LYS A 279 12.42 5.08 -20.82
N GLU A 280 11.49 5.99 -20.54
CA GLU A 280 11.81 7.38 -20.25
C GLU A 280 12.62 7.48 -18.95
N PRO A 281 13.74 8.25 -18.95
CA PRO A 281 14.49 8.49 -17.75
C PRO A 281 13.62 9.02 -16.60
N TRP A 282 14.01 8.72 -15.37
CA TRP A 282 13.39 9.35 -14.22
C TRP A 282 14.02 10.71 -13.99
N LEU A 283 13.20 11.74 -13.94
CA LEU A 283 13.56 13.05 -13.44
C LEU A 283 12.77 13.26 -12.14
N LEU A 284 13.47 13.23 -11.03
CA LEU A 284 12.91 13.24 -9.69
C LEU A 284 13.17 14.57 -9.01
N THR A 285 12.12 15.23 -8.54
CA THR A 285 12.20 16.45 -7.74
C THR A 285 12.08 16.09 -6.27
N THR A 286 12.84 16.78 -5.40
CA THR A 286 12.84 16.50 -3.97
C THR A 286 13.12 17.75 -3.13
N SER A 287 12.55 17.79 -1.91
CA SER A 287 12.89 18.75 -0.86
C SER A 287 14.09 18.32 -0.02
N LEU A 288 14.50 17.06 -0.13
CA LEU A 288 15.65 16.55 0.61
C LEU A 288 16.97 17.10 0.03
N PRO A 289 18.01 17.28 0.86
CA PRO A 289 19.32 17.67 0.37
C PRO A 289 19.93 16.58 -0.52
N VAL A 290 20.60 16.99 -1.60
CA VAL A 290 21.33 16.09 -2.50
C VAL A 290 22.68 16.74 -2.84
N GLU A 291 23.69 16.42 -2.05
CA GLU A 291 25.05 16.96 -2.19
C GLU A 291 26.05 15.87 -2.63
N THR A 292 25.67 14.59 -2.41
CA THR A 292 26.52 13.44 -2.73
C THR A 292 25.79 12.41 -3.60
N GLU A 293 26.57 11.52 -4.23
CA GLU A 293 26.03 10.43 -5.04
C GLU A 293 25.19 9.47 -4.20
N GLU A 294 25.54 9.22 -2.94
CA GLU A 294 24.80 8.38 -2.02
C GLU A 294 23.42 8.97 -1.74
N GLN A 295 23.31 10.28 -1.52
CA GLN A 295 22.05 10.99 -1.34
C GLN A 295 21.19 10.94 -2.61
N ALA A 296 21.78 11.14 -3.78
CA ALA A 296 21.07 11.01 -5.06
C ALA A 296 20.55 9.58 -5.27
N ASN A 297 21.36 8.56 -4.96
CA ASN A 297 20.95 7.16 -5.03
C ASN A 297 19.86 6.83 -4.01
N ALA A 298 19.86 7.44 -2.83
CA ALA A 298 18.78 7.32 -1.85
C ALA A 298 17.45 7.86 -2.38
N ILE A 299 17.44 8.98 -3.12
CA ILE A 299 16.24 9.50 -3.79
C ILE A 299 15.73 8.50 -4.84
N ILE A 300 16.61 7.96 -5.69
CA ILE A 300 16.29 6.97 -6.70
C ILE A 300 15.68 5.70 -6.04
N LYS A 301 16.30 5.22 -4.96
CA LYS A 301 15.82 4.06 -4.19
C LYS A 301 14.42 4.31 -3.62
N ARG A 302 14.17 5.47 -2.99
CA ARG A 302 12.85 5.86 -2.46
C ARG A 302 11.79 5.87 -3.57
N TYR A 303 12.10 6.48 -4.71
CA TYR A 303 11.18 6.48 -5.85
C TYR A 303 10.94 5.07 -6.42
N GLY A 304 11.96 4.23 -6.49
CA GLY A 304 11.84 2.84 -6.92
C GLY A 304 10.87 2.02 -6.06
N ALA A 305 10.77 2.33 -4.76
CA ALA A 305 9.82 1.69 -3.86
C ALA A 305 8.35 1.97 -4.21
N ARG A 306 8.05 3.00 -5.01
CA ARG A 306 6.69 3.35 -5.44
C ARG A 306 5.94 2.17 -6.05
N MET A 307 6.64 1.24 -6.71
CA MET A 307 6.01 0.02 -7.24
C MET A 307 5.26 -0.80 -6.19
N GLN A 308 5.60 -0.67 -4.90
CA GLN A 308 4.93 -1.42 -3.83
C GLN A 308 3.46 -1.01 -3.63
N ILE A 309 3.11 0.27 -3.88
CA ILE A 309 1.70 0.69 -3.78
C ILE A 309 0.87 0.12 -4.95
N GLU A 310 1.45 0.03 -6.16
CA GLU A 310 0.80 -0.63 -7.30
C GLU A 310 0.54 -2.11 -7.02
N GLU A 311 1.51 -2.79 -6.39
CA GLU A 311 1.36 -4.18 -5.95
C GLU A 311 0.28 -4.32 -4.86
N SER A 312 0.19 -3.39 -3.91
CA SER A 312 -0.86 -3.42 -2.88
C SER A 312 -2.25 -3.12 -3.46
N PHE A 313 -2.37 -2.26 -4.46
CA PHE A 313 -3.61 -2.10 -5.23
C PHE A 313 -3.98 -3.40 -5.97
N ARG A 314 -3.00 -4.10 -6.54
CA ARG A 314 -3.22 -5.38 -7.21
C ARG A 314 -3.71 -6.44 -6.23
N ASP A 315 -3.12 -6.52 -5.04
CA ASP A 315 -3.55 -7.46 -3.99
C ASP A 315 -5.01 -7.21 -3.56
N GLN A 316 -5.49 -5.97 -3.61
CA GLN A 316 -6.88 -5.65 -3.30
C GLN A 316 -7.83 -5.84 -4.49
N LYS A 317 -7.42 -5.45 -5.70
CA LYS A 317 -8.29 -5.36 -6.88
C LYS A 317 -8.37 -6.65 -7.70
N SER A 318 -7.30 -7.42 -7.79
CA SER A 318 -7.23 -8.59 -8.66
C SER A 318 -8.15 -9.72 -8.17
N ALA A 319 -9.02 -10.21 -9.05
CA ALA A 319 -9.84 -11.38 -8.77
C ALA A 319 -9.02 -12.70 -8.73
N ARG A 320 -7.87 -12.73 -9.42
CA ARG A 320 -7.02 -13.92 -9.51
C ARG A 320 -5.99 -14.00 -8.38
N PHE A 321 -5.39 -12.87 -8.03
CA PHE A 321 -4.23 -12.81 -7.12
C PHE A 321 -4.51 -12.06 -5.83
N GLY A 322 -5.66 -11.42 -5.69
CA GLY A 322 -6.01 -10.55 -4.58
C GLY A 322 -7.45 -10.74 -4.11
N LEU A 323 -8.02 -9.70 -3.55
CA LEU A 323 -9.35 -9.71 -2.93
C LEU A 323 -10.51 -9.45 -3.91
N GLY A 324 -10.27 -9.34 -5.22
CA GLY A 324 -11.31 -9.23 -6.23
C GLY A 324 -12.17 -7.96 -6.16
N MET A 325 -11.65 -6.86 -5.62
CA MET A 325 -12.40 -5.61 -5.46
C MET A 325 -12.93 -5.04 -6.78
N ALA A 326 -12.27 -5.30 -7.91
CA ALA A 326 -12.76 -4.87 -9.23
C ALA A 326 -14.13 -5.44 -9.60
N MET A 327 -14.59 -6.47 -8.88
CA MET A 327 -15.89 -7.14 -9.08
C MET A 327 -16.97 -6.68 -8.09
N HIS A 328 -16.73 -5.60 -7.31
CA HIS A 328 -17.76 -5.03 -6.45
C HIS A 328 -18.89 -4.42 -7.30
N HIS A 329 -20.12 -4.55 -6.91
CA HIS A 329 -21.27 -3.93 -7.58
C HIS A 329 -21.83 -2.75 -6.77
N THR A 330 -20.99 -2.06 -5.99
CA THR A 330 -21.40 -0.97 -5.10
C THR A 330 -21.11 0.37 -5.77
N HIS A 331 -22.13 1.25 -5.90
CA HIS A 331 -22.02 2.53 -6.60
C HIS A 331 -22.01 3.75 -5.66
N LYS A 332 -22.31 3.58 -4.38
CA LYS A 332 -22.33 4.69 -3.41
C LYS A 332 -20.97 4.87 -2.76
N THR A 333 -20.36 6.04 -2.91
CA THR A 333 -19.03 6.37 -2.36
C THR A 333 -18.88 5.98 -0.88
N LYS A 334 -19.85 6.33 -0.03
CA LYS A 334 -19.82 5.96 1.40
C LYS A 334 -19.70 4.46 1.63
N ARG A 335 -20.48 3.66 0.89
CA ARG A 335 -20.42 2.19 1.02
C ARG A 335 -19.09 1.63 0.49
N LEU A 336 -18.57 2.22 -0.59
CA LEU A 336 -17.23 1.86 -1.11
C LEU A 336 -16.14 2.13 -0.08
N THR A 337 -16.22 3.23 0.66
CA THR A 337 -15.24 3.55 1.71
C THR A 337 -15.17 2.44 2.78
N VAL A 338 -16.30 1.93 3.25
CA VAL A 338 -16.30 0.80 4.21
C VAL A 338 -15.82 -0.50 3.56
N LEU A 339 -16.18 -0.75 2.31
CA LEU A 339 -15.70 -1.92 1.59
C LEU A 339 -14.18 -1.90 1.41
N VAL A 340 -13.62 -0.73 1.12
CA VAL A 340 -12.16 -0.50 1.04
C VAL A 340 -11.52 -0.75 2.39
N LEU A 341 -12.07 -0.21 3.48
CA LEU A 341 -11.58 -0.48 4.84
C LEU A 341 -11.52 -1.98 5.16
N ILE A 342 -12.59 -2.73 4.85
CA ILE A 342 -12.61 -4.20 5.05
C ILE A 342 -11.47 -4.85 4.27
N GLY A 343 -11.25 -4.44 3.02
CA GLY A 343 -10.15 -4.94 2.19
C GLY A 343 -8.77 -4.58 2.75
N THR A 344 -8.60 -3.38 3.26
CA THR A 344 -7.35 -2.92 3.88
C THR A 344 -7.03 -3.68 5.15
N LEU A 345 -8.01 -3.85 6.05
CA LEU A 345 -7.84 -4.66 7.26
C LEU A 345 -7.53 -6.12 6.93
N ALA A 346 -8.20 -6.69 5.91
CA ALA A 346 -7.91 -8.04 5.43
C ALA A 346 -6.48 -8.15 4.86
N CYS A 347 -6.02 -7.18 4.07
CA CYS A 347 -4.66 -7.18 3.54
C CYS A 347 -3.60 -7.06 4.64
N ILE A 348 -3.79 -6.18 5.65
CA ILE A 348 -2.86 -6.04 6.78
C ILE A 348 -2.84 -7.34 7.59
N PHE A 349 -3.99 -7.92 7.86
CA PHE A 349 -4.09 -9.21 8.57
C PHE A 349 -3.40 -10.34 7.79
N LEU A 350 -3.64 -10.46 6.49
CA LEU A 350 -2.95 -11.46 5.65
C LEU A 350 -1.45 -11.22 5.59
N TYR A 351 -1.00 -9.95 5.57
CA TYR A 351 0.42 -9.62 5.62
C TYR A 351 1.04 -10.08 6.93
N LEU A 352 0.40 -9.77 8.06
CA LEU A 352 0.83 -10.19 9.39
C LEU A 352 0.90 -11.72 9.50
N LEU A 353 -0.14 -12.41 9.07
CA LEU A 353 -0.20 -13.88 9.09
C LEU A 353 0.92 -14.50 8.24
N GLY A 354 1.20 -13.94 7.07
CA GLY A 354 2.29 -14.38 6.21
C GLY A 354 3.68 -14.03 6.76
N LEU A 355 3.82 -12.93 7.51
CA LEU A 355 5.05 -12.58 8.21
C LEU A 355 5.36 -13.63 9.29
N LEU A 356 4.39 -13.94 10.12
CA LEU A 356 4.50 -14.94 11.17
C LEU A 356 4.80 -16.34 10.60
N ALA A 357 4.18 -16.69 9.47
CA ALA A 357 4.47 -17.94 8.78
C ALA A 357 5.90 -18.00 8.22
N LYS A 358 6.46 -16.86 7.81
CA LYS A 358 7.88 -16.80 7.41
C LYS A 358 8.79 -16.99 8.61
N ASP A 359 8.47 -16.36 9.74
CA ASP A 359 9.22 -16.50 10.98
C ASP A 359 9.20 -17.97 11.47
N ALA A 360 8.06 -18.65 11.34
CA ALA A 360 7.90 -20.07 11.65
C ALA A 360 8.45 -21.05 10.56
N GLY A 361 9.09 -20.55 9.51
CA GLY A 361 9.66 -21.40 8.43
C GLY A 361 8.63 -22.02 7.47
N LEU A 362 7.32 -21.76 7.63
CA LEU A 362 6.25 -22.36 6.85
C LEU A 362 6.18 -21.84 5.40
N ALA A 363 6.80 -20.70 5.11
CA ALA A 363 6.71 -20.05 3.80
C ALA A 363 7.24 -20.93 2.64
N LYS A 364 8.26 -21.73 2.91
CA LYS A 364 8.87 -22.63 1.91
C LYS A 364 7.90 -23.69 1.40
N GLN A 365 6.92 -24.11 2.21
CA GLN A 365 5.94 -25.14 1.84
C GLN A 365 4.99 -24.67 0.71
N TYR A 366 4.86 -23.36 0.50
CA TYR A 366 3.98 -22.77 -0.51
C TYR A 366 4.70 -22.33 -1.78
N GLN A 367 6.04 -22.37 -1.78
CA GLN A 367 6.86 -21.95 -2.91
C GLN A 367 7.19 -23.14 -3.81
N ALA A 368 7.15 -22.94 -5.13
CA ALA A 368 7.57 -23.97 -6.09
C ALA A 368 9.08 -24.26 -5.98
N ASN A 369 9.49 -25.52 -6.17
CA ASN A 369 10.88 -25.96 -6.05
C ASN A 369 11.83 -25.38 -7.11
N THR A 370 11.30 -24.75 -8.18
CA THR A 370 12.08 -24.10 -9.24
C THR A 370 12.89 -22.89 -8.76
N GLU A 371 12.54 -22.32 -7.61
CA GLU A 371 13.26 -21.20 -6.99
C GLU A 371 13.48 -21.48 -5.50
N SER A 372 14.66 -22.01 -5.17
CA SER A 372 15.02 -22.38 -3.78
C SER A 372 15.84 -21.31 -3.04
N ARG A 373 16.51 -20.40 -3.80
CA ARG A 373 17.51 -19.49 -3.23
C ARG A 373 16.92 -18.23 -2.60
N ARG A 374 15.69 -17.86 -2.95
CA ARG A 374 15.02 -16.65 -2.42
C ARG A 374 13.54 -16.87 -2.16
N ASN A 375 12.98 -16.10 -1.26
CA ASN A 375 11.55 -16.06 -1.02
C ASN A 375 10.87 -15.19 -2.11
N VAL A 376 10.10 -15.80 -3.01
CA VAL A 376 9.41 -15.11 -4.13
C VAL A 376 7.96 -14.76 -3.81
N LEU A 377 7.37 -15.33 -2.75
CA LEU A 377 5.99 -15.12 -2.37
C LEU A 377 5.86 -13.95 -1.39
N SER A 378 4.86 -13.10 -1.60
CA SER A 378 4.53 -12.01 -0.67
C SER A 378 3.90 -12.54 0.63
N CYS A 379 4.03 -11.79 1.73
CA CYS A 379 3.38 -12.13 2.98
C CYS A 379 1.85 -12.23 2.81
N VAL A 380 1.22 -11.31 2.05
CA VAL A 380 -0.22 -11.36 1.77
C VAL A 380 -0.64 -12.67 1.10
N PHE A 381 0.14 -13.15 0.11
CA PHE A 381 -0.13 -14.41 -0.55
C PHE A 381 0.02 -15.61 0.39
N ILE A 382 1.11 -15.66 1.16
CA ILE A 382 1.38 -16.73 2.13
C ILE A 382 0.26 -16.77 3.19
N GLY A 383 -0.12 -15.62 3.76
CA GLY A 383 -1.22 -15.51 4.72
C GLY A 383 -2.55 -16.04 4.15
N GLY A 384 -2.86 -15.70 2.89
CA GLY A 384 -4.04 -16.23 2.20
C GLY A 384 -3.97 -17.75 1.97
N ARG A 385 -2.78 -18.31 1.73
CA ARG A 385 -2.61 -19.77 1.61
C ARG A 385 -2.82 -20.48 2.94
N ILE A 386 -2.30 -19.94 4.04
CA ILE A 386 -2.50 -20.48 5.39
C ILE A 386 -3.98 -20.57 5.73
N LEU A 387 -4.74 -19.50 5.51
CA LEU A 387 -6.19 -19.52 5.75
C LEU A 387 -6.90 -20.59 4.92
N LYS A 388 -6.51 -20.79 3.66
CA LYS A 388 -7.13 -21.76 2.74
C LYS A 388 -6.77 -23.21 3.05
N THR A 389 -5.56 -23.46 3.57
CA THR A 389 -5.11 -24.82 3.91
C THR A 389 -5.59 -25.28 5.28
N GLY A 390 -6.36 -24.45 6.01
CA GLY A 390 -6.91 -24.82 7.30
C GLY A 390 -5.89 -24.89 8.42
N VAL A 391 -4.75 -24.23 8.28
CA VAL A 391 -3.79 -24.07 9.39
C VAL A 391 -4.41 -23.13 10.42
N HIS A 392 -4.92 -23.71 11.49
CA HIS A 392 -5.62 -22.96 12.55
C HIS A 392 -4.67 -22.41 13.61
N TYR A 393 -3.47 -22.97 13.70
CA TYR A 393 -2.48 -22.63 14.72
C TYR A 393 -1.12 -22.40 14.08
N ILE A 394 -0.42 -21.35 14.52
CA ILE A 394 0.97 -21.08 14.17
C ILE A 394 1.78 -21.07 15.46
N GLU A 395 2.88 -21.83 15.47
CA GLU A 395 3.81 -21.92 16.60
C GLU A 395 4.86 -20.82 16.48
N PHE A 396 5.15 -20.16 17.59
CA PHE A 396 6.17 -19.09 17.67
C PHE A 396 7.17 -19.41 18.76
N GLU A 397 8.42 -19.02 18.53
CA GLU A 397 9.48 -19.14 19.54
C GLU A 397 9.32 -18.14 20.70
N ASN A 398 8.57 -17.06 20.54
CA ASN A 398 8.39 -16.01 21.54
C ASN A 398 6.93 -15.56 21.68
N GLN A 399 6.48 -15.33 22.91
CA GLN A 399 5.15 -14.78 23.29
C GLN A 399 5.08 -13.25 23.03
N PHE A 400 5.33 -12.77 21.82
CA PHE A 400 5.10 -11.35 21.52
C PHE A 400 3.63 -11.08 21.16
N PRO A 401 3.05 -9.95 21.62
CA PRO A 401 1.79 -9.49 21.06
C PRO A 401 1.90 -9.37 19.53
N ILE A 402 0.92 -9.87 18.81
CA ILE A 402 0.91 -9.93 17.34
C ILE A 402 1.19 -8.55 16.72
N THR A 403 0.61 -7.50 17.30
CA THR A 403 0.83 -6.11 16.90
C THR A 403 2.26 -5.63 17.14
N ALA A 404 2.94 -6.15 18.16
CA ALA A 404 4.35 -5.83 18.42
C ALA A 404 5.26 -6.39 17.31
N ARG A 405 4.99 -7.62 16.81
CA ARG A 405 5.77 -8.18 15.70
C ARG A 405 5.62 -7.35 14.43
N LEU A 406 4.40 -6.85 14.14
CA LEU A 406 4.17 -5.97 13.00
C LEU A 406 4.92 -4.65 13.15
N ARG A 407 4.90 -4.03 14.34
CA ARG A 407 5.66 -2.81 14.66
C ARG A 407 7.16 -3.03 14.49
N GLN A 408 7.70 -4.08 15.11
CA GLN A 408 9.10 -4.43 14.98
C GLN A 408 9.50 -4.54 13.50
N HIS A 409 8.72 -5.26 12.69
CA HIS A 409 8.99 -5.43 11.27
C HIS A 409 8.98 -4.09 10.50
N THR A 410 8.01 -3.22 10.77
CA THR A 410 7.93 -1.91 10.12
C THR A 410 9.09 -1.01 10.52
N THR A 411 9.49 -1.01 11.79
CA THR A 411 10.64 -0.24 12.30
C THR A 411 11.96 -0.75 11.70
N GLU A 412 12.21 -2.06 11.73
CA GLU A 412 13.39 -2.68 11.11
C GLU A 412 13.51 -2.33 9.61
N TYR A 413 12.36 -2.28 8.92
CA TYR A 413 12.35 -1.97 7.51
C TYR A 413 12.52 -0.46 7.25
N ALA A 414 12.00 0.40 8.12
CA ALA A 414 12.14 1.85 8.00
C ALA A 414 13.60 2.32 8.12
N VAL A 415 14.39 1.69 9.00
CA VAL A 415 15.84 2.00 9.15
C VAL A 415 16.58 1.88 7.82
N ARG A 416 16.17 0.98 6.94
CA ARG A 416 16.78 0.81 5.59
C ARG A 416 16.52 1.99 4.65
N TRP A 417 15.63 2.92 5.01
CA TRP A 417 15.24 4.08 4.21
C TRP A 417 15.69 5.39 4.83
N ALA A 418 16.15 5.37 6.10
CA ALA A 418 16.65 6.54 6.81
C ALA A 418 18.11 6.88 6.43
N ALA A 419 18.81 5.92 5.81
CA ALA A 419 20.20 6.08 5.37
C ALA A 419 20.28 6.70 3.97
#